data_d3ce98e1449dee8e75e60c0fc0c6ff5f
#
_entry.id   d3ce98e1449dee8e75e60c0fc0c6ff5f
#
_cell.length_a   1.000
_cell.length_b   1.000
_cell.length_c   1.000
_cell.angle_alpha   90.00
_cell.angle_beta   90.00
_cell.angle_gamma   90.00
#
_symmetry.space_group_name_H-M   'P 1'
#
loop_
_entity.id
_entity.type
_entity.pdbx_description
1 polymer ?
#
loop_
_entity_poly.entity_id
_entity_poly.type
_entity_poly.pdbx_seq_one_letter_code
_entity_poly.pdbx_strand_id
1 'polypeptide(L)'
;MVGGVCGIHAQVMPSAEVSIGIRLRGATATDVADALWNRRVLVKTYGPRGTVHILPANELALWTAALNAAARDDSRRHELLGLKRGDIRAIVEAIGDALDGEQLTREELGAEVARRVGRWAVERRFPAFGGEWSVWQSGIGAAASAGLLCFGPNEGSRVTFVRPERWIGPQKRIDPSAALKEVARRYLFAYGPATHREFAQWLGADPTLALQTLGSLGDSIEEVDIEGTRAWQIASDRTPGAMDESVQLLPRFDCYVVGSHPRDVLIPPRIVDRAARTQLFPRRPGSVRPSLVGPTPLLVIDGIASGIWESRRTGPALTFRVQAFVRLSTRQREAVASAAERVAEIVGAQTRLSFGRVTTRPHL
;
A
#
# COMPACT_ATOMS: atom_id res chain seq x y z
N MET A 1 2.96 -3.61 -14.90
CA MET A 1 3.67 -3.77 -13.62
C MET A 1 2.74 -3.55 -12.42
N VAL A 2 2.12 -2.36 -12.26
CA VAL A 2 1.28 -2.04 -11.06
C VAL A 2 0.19 -3.10 -10.80
N GLY A 3 -0.55 -3.54 -11.82
CA GLY A 3 -1.54 -4.62 -11.69
C GLY A 3 -0.91 -5.98 -11.33
N GLY A 4 0.29 -6.28 -11.86
CA GLY A 4 0.99 -7.54 -11.60
C GLY A 4 1.50 -7.71 -10.16
N VAL A 5 1.63 -6.61 -9.40
CA VAL A 5 1.97 -6.63 -7.96
C VAL A 5 0.79 -6.25 -7.08
N CYS A 6 -0.43 -6.38 -7.60
CA CYS A 6 -1.67 -6.11 -6.88
C CYS A 6 -1.80 -4.69 -6.34
N GLY A 7 -1.26 -3.70 -7.05
CA GLY A 7 -1.25 -2.30 -6.65
C GLY A 7 -0.01 -1.88 -5.84
N ILE A 8 0.22 -0.59 -5.78
CA ILE A 8 1.33 0.03 -5.04
C ILE A 8 0.78 0.84 -3.88
N HIS A 9 1.25 0.59 -2.68
CA HIS A 9 0.88 1.35 -1.50
C HIS A 9 1.32 2.82 -1.64
N ALA A 10 0.40 3.75 -1.53
CA ALA A 10 0.61 5.18 -1.84
C ALA A 10 0.22 6.12 -0.69
N GLN A 11 0.30 5.63 0.55
CA GLN A 11 0.14 6.48 1.74
C GLN A 11 1.20 7.60 1.76
N VAL A 12 2.39 7.30 1.24
CA VAL A 12 3.50 8.21 1.05
C VAL A 12 3.87 8.22 -0.43
N MET A 13 3.48 9.24 -1.18
CA MET A 13 3.66 9.30 -2.64
C MET A 13 5.12 9.12 -3.09
N PRO A 14 6.13 9.80 -2.51
CA PRO A 14 7.53 9.55 -2.90
C PRO A 14 7.97 8.09 -2.77
N SER A 15 7.42 7.36 -1.78
CA SER A 15 7.70 5.93 -1.64
C SER A 15 7.04 5.10 -2.73
N ALA A 16 5.81 5.46 -3.14
CA ALA A 16 5.12 4.80 -4.26
C ALA A 16 5.84 5.03 -5.59
N GLU A 17 6.30 6.24 -5.84
CA GLU A 17 7.09 6.61 -7.03
C GLU A 17 8.38 5.81 -7.11
N VAL A 18 9.12 5.71 -6.01
CA VAL A 18 10.33 4.88 -5.92
C VAL A 18 9.97 3.40 -6.11
N SER A 19 8.91 2.90 -5.46
CA SER A 19 8.47 1.49 -5.57
C SER A 19 8.12 1.11 -7.02
N ILE A 20 7.54 2.03 -7.80
CA ILE A 20 7.27 1.86 -9.23
C ILE A 20 8.58 1.94 -10.03
N GLY A 21 9.39 2.98 -9.79
CA GLY A 21 10.59 3.27 -10.55
C GLY A 21 11.67 2.18 -10.46
N ILE A 22 11.86 1.56 -9.30
CA ILE A 22 12.83 0.44 -9.14
C ILE A 22 12.41 -0.83 -9.90
N ARG A 23 11.12 -0.95 -10.28
CA ARG A 23 10.56 -2.10 -11.01
C ARG A 23 10.39 -1.85 -12.52
N LEU A 24 10.54 -0.61 -12.96
CA LEU A 24 10.42 -0.22 -14.37
C LEU A 24 11.69 0.50 -14.80
N ARG A 25 12.40 -0.07 -15.78
CA ARG A 25 13.61 0.55 -16.33
C ARG A 25 13.29 1.92 -16.91
N GLY A 26 14.05 2.94 -16.54
CA GLY A 26 13.91 4.30 -17.03
C GLY A 26 12.73 5.10 -16.46
N ALA A 27 11.80 4.50 -15.71
CA ALA A 27 10.67 5.23 -15.14
C ALA A 27 11.12 6.17 -14.01
N THR A 28 10.53 7.37 -13.99
CA THR A 28 10.78 8.43 -13.02
C THR A 28 9.51 8.79 -12.24
N ALA A 29 9.64 9.60 -11.20
CA ALA A 29 8.49 10.17 -10.48
C ALA A 29 7.58 11.00 -11.40
N THR A 30 8.17 11.69 -12.39
CA THR A 30 7.41 12.46 -13.40
C THR A 30 6.53 11.54 -14.25
N ASP A 31 7.03 10.37 -14.66
CA ASP A 31 6.24 9.40 -15.44
C ASP A 31 5.08 8.84 -14.63
N VAL A 32 5.28 8.64 -13.32
CA VAL A 32 4.20 8.21 -12.41
C VAL A 32 3.15 9.31 -12.26
N ALA A 33 3.57 10.56 -12.09
CA ALA A 33 2.66 11.70 -12.01
C ALA A 33 1.87 11.87 -13.33
N ASP A 34 2.53 11.75 -14.48
CA ASP A 34 1.88 11.79 -15.79
C ASP A 34 0.84 10.67 -15.96
N ALA A 35 1.19 9.43 -15.56
CA ALA A 35 0.28 8.28 -15.63
C ALA A 35 -0.95 8.45 -14.72
N LEU A 36 -0.82 9.13 -13.57
CA LEU A 36 -1.91 9.40 -12.63
C LEU A 36 -2.79 10.58 -13.06
N TRP A 37 -2.16 11.70 -13.42
CA TRP A 37 -2.86 12.99 -13.48
C TRP A 37 -3.16 13.46 -14.90
N ASN A 38 -2.34 13.10 -15.88
CA ASN A 38 -2.53 13.49 -17.28
C ASN A 38 -3.15 12.37 -18.12
N ARG A 39 -2.44 11.24 -18.26
CA ARG A 39 -2.93 10.09 -19.04
C ARG A 39 -4.02 9.30 -18.31
N ARG A 40 -4.08 9.39 -16.98
CA ARG A 40 -5.09 8.73 -16.14
C ARG A 40 -5.19 7.22 -16.36
N VAL A 41 -4.08 6.57 -16.71
CA VAL A 41 -3.97 5.10 -16.84
C VAL A 41 -3.73 4.43 -15.49
N LEU A 42 -3.38 5.22 -14.49
CA LEU A 42 -3.33 4.84 -13.08
C LEU A 42 -4.35 5.67 -12.29
N VAL A 43 -4.84 5.11 -11.20
CA VAL A 43 -5.74 5.78 -10.26
C VAL A 43 -5.21 5.62 -8.85
N LYS A 44 -5.20 6.72 -8.08
CA LYS A 44 -4.90 6.69 -6.65
C LYS A 44 -6.21 6.60 -5.89
N THR A 45 -6.39 5.56 -5.08
CA THR A 45 -7.62 5.30 -4.34
C THR A 45 -7.35 4.48 -3.07
N TYR A 46 -8.39 4.14 -2.33
CA TYR A 46 -8.30 3.19 -1.24
C TYR A 46 -8.31 1.76 -1.78
N GLY A 47 -7.39 0.95 -1.31
CA GLY A 47 -7.17 -0.44 -1.71
C GLY A 47 -7.17 -1.40 -0.51
N PRO A 48 -6.44 -2.51 -0.59
CA PRO A 48 -6.36 -3.50 0.49
C PRO A 48 -6.14 -2.88 1.87
N ARG A 49 -6.79 -3.44 2.90
CA ARG A 49 -6.77 -2.95 4.30
C ARG A 49 -7.30 -1.51 4.49
N GLY A 50 -7.99 -0.93 3.51
CA GLY A 50 -8.43 0.46 3.57
C GLY A 50 -7.27 1.48 3.55
N THR A 51 -6.10 1.10 3.03
CA THR A 51 -4.96 2.01 2.87
C THR A 51 -4.89 2.55 1.43
N VAL A 52 -4.22 3.69 1.26
CA VAL A 52 -4.15 4.34 -0.06
C VAL A 52 -3.21 3.56 -0.99
N HIS A 53 -3.69 3.29 -2.21
CA HIS A 53 -2.98 2.56 -3.25
C HIS A 53 -3.03 3.28 -4.60
N ILE A 54 -2.08 2.97 -5.45
CA ILE A 54 -2.13 3.22 -6.90
C ILE A 54 -2.50 1.91 -7.57
N LEU A 55 -3.53 1.94 -8.40
CA LEU A 55 -4.07 0.80 -9.16
C LEU A 55 -4.12 1.17 -10.66
N PRO A 56 -4.13 0.18 -11.58
CA PRO A 56 -4.49 0.46 -12.97
C PRO A 56 -5.93 0.99 -13.06
N ALA A 57 -6.13 2.07 -13.81
CA ALA A 57 -7.44 2.71 -13.92
C ALA A 57 -8.50 1.78 -14.52
N ASN A 58 -8.12 0.97 -15.51
CA ASN A 58 -8.99 -0.04 -16.15
C ASN A 58 -9.32 -1.23 -15.25
N GLU A 59 -8.69 -1.34 -14.08
CA GLU A 59 -8.94 -2.40 -13.11
C GLU A 59 -9.69 -1.89 -11.87
N LEU A 60 -10.04 -0.60 -11.81
CA LEU A 60 -10.70 -0.04 -10.63
C LEU A 60 -11.98 -0.79 -10.27
N ALA A 61 -12.81 -1.15 -11.27
CA ALA A 61 -14.05 -1.91 -11.05
C ALA A 61 -13.80 -3.30 -10.42
N LEU A 62 -12.72 -3.98 -10.82
CA LEU A 62 -12.30 -5.24 -10.21
C LEU A 62 -11.96 -5.05 -8.73
N TRP A 63 -11.14 -4.07 -8.43
CA TRP A 63 -10.69 -3.80 -7.06
C TRP A 63 -11.83 -3.35 -6.16
N THR A 64 -12.71 -2.44 -6.61
CA THR A 64 -13.87 -2.00 -5.83
C THR A 64 -14.84 -3.15 -5.56
N ALA A 65 -15.11 -4.00 -6.55
CA ALA A 65 -15.98 -5.17 -6.37
C ALA A 65 -15.38 -6.19 -5.39
N ALA A 66 -14.07 -6.50 -5.50
CA ALA A 66 -13.40 -7.43 -4.60
C ALA A 66 -13.31 -6.89 -3.16
N LEU A 67 -13.01 -5.60 -2.98
CA LEU A 67 -12.93 -4.96 -1.67
C LEU A 67 -14.30 -4.90 -0.98
N ASN A 68 -15.38 -4.66 -1.74
CA ASN A 68 -16.74 -4.73 -1.22
C ASN A 68 -17.11 -6.15 -0.79
N ALA A 69 -16.76 -7.18 -1.57
CA ALA A 69 -16.97 -8.58 -1.20
C ALA A 69 -16.19 -8.98 0.06
N ALA A 70 -15.01 -8.40 0.26
CA ALA A 70 -14.14 -8.66 1.39
C ALA A 70 -14.38 -7.74 2.61
N ALA A 71 -15.30 -6.78 2.49
CA ALA A 71 -15.56 -5.80 3.55
C ALA A 71 -15.97 -6.48 4.86
N ARG A 72 -15.32 -6.09 5.94
CA ARG A 72 -15.71 -6.52 7.30
C ARG A 72 -16.87 -5.66 7.80
N ASP A 73 -17.62 -6.21 8.73
CA ASP A 73 -18.63 -5.43 9.44
C ASP A 73 -17.94 -4.43 10.39
N ASP A 74 -17.97 -3.17 10.03
CA ASP A 74 -17.43 -2.05 10.81
C ASP A 74 -18.50 -1.43 11.76
N SER A 75 -19.66 -2.05 11.92
CA SER A 75 -20.78 -1.51 12.72
C SER A 75 -20.35 -1.14 14.14
N ARG A 76 -19.59 -2.01 14.82
CA ARG A 76 -19.06 -1.74 16.16
C ARG A 76 -18.16 -0.49 16.20
N ARG A 77 -17.32 -0.31 15.18
CA ARG A 77 -16.48 0.90 15.08
C ARG A 77 -17.33 2.15 14.88
N HIS A 78 -18.34 2.06 14.03
CA HIS A 78 -19.27 3.17 13.79
C HIS A 78 -20.07 3.52 15.05
N GLU A 79 -20.54 2.54 15.80
CA GLU A 79 -21.20 2.74 17.09
C GLU A 79 -20.29 3.46 18.11
N LEU A 80 -19.00 3.09 18.17
CA LEU A 80 -18.04 3.78 19.02
C LEU A 80 -17.82 5.25 18.61
N LEU A 81 -18.06 5.59 17.35
CA LEU A 81 -18.05 6.96 16.84
C LEU A 81 -19.41 7.66 17.01
N GLY A 82 -20.39 7.02 17.62
CA GLY A 82 -21.76 7.53 17.77
C GLY A 82 -22.52 7.60 16.46
N LEU A 83 -22.13 6.79 15.47
CA LEU A 83 -22.73 6.73 14.13
C LEU A 83 -23.67 5.53 14.02
N LYS A 84 -24.85 5.77 13.47
CA LYS A 84 -25.80 4.72 13.08
C LYS A 84 -25.48 4.23 11.65
N ARG A 85 -25.97 3.07 11.29
CA ARG A 85 -25.80 2.52 9.93
C ARG A 85 -26.33 3.45 8.84
N GLY A 86 -27.42 4.17 9.10
CA GLY A 86 -27.98 5.19 8.22
C GLY A 86 -27.08 6.40 8.03
N ASP A 87 -26.34 6.80 9.06
CA ASP A 87 -25.45 7.97 9.01
C ASP A 87 -24.28 7.73 8.04
N ILE A 88 -23.67 6.54 8.09
CA ILE A 88 -22.59 6.17 7.17
C ILE A 88 -23.07 6.14 5.73
N ARG A 89 -24.25 5.58 5.50
CA ARG A 89 -24.85 5.55 4.17
C ARG A 89 -25.10 6.96 3.64
N ALA A 90 -25.69 7.83 4.45
CA ALA A 90 -25.93 9.23 4.09
C ALA A 90 -24.62 10.00 3.80
N ILE A 91 -23.55 9.76 4.58
CA ILE A 91 -22.23 10.33 4.32
C ILE A 91 -21.68 9.86 2.97
N VAL A 92 -21.76 8.56 2.67
CA VAL A 92 -21.24 7.98 1.42
C VAL A 92 -21.99 8.53 0.21
N GLU A 93 -23.32 8.62 0.27
CA GLU A 93 -24.16 9.24 -0.75
C GLU A 93 -23.79 10.71 -0.94
N ALA A 94 -23.69 11.48 0.17
CA ALA A 94 -23.32 12.89 0.13
C ALA A 94 -21.94 13.15 -0.48
N ILE A 95 -20.95 12.26 -0.22
CA ILE A 95 -19.63 12.31 -0.86
C ILE A 95 -19.75 12.11 -2.37
N GLY A 96 -20.49 11.09 -2.82
CA GLY A 96 -20.69 10.82 -4.24
C GLY A 96 -21.37 11.97 -4.97
N ASP A 97 -22.41 12.55 -4.38
CA ASP A 97 -23.16 13.68 -4.95
C ASP A 97 -22.31 14.97 -4.97
N ALA A 98 -21.49 15.20 -3.94
CA ALA A 98 -20.61 16.36 -3.89
C ALA A 98 -19.50 16.32 -4.95
N LEU A 99 -19.05 15.12 -5.34
CA LEU A 99 -17.99 14.92 -6.31
C LEU A 99 -18.52 14.73 -7.75
N ASP A 100 -19.82 14.88 -8.01
CA ASP A 100 -20.35 14.71 -9.35
C ASP A 100 -20.01 15.91 -10.25
N GLY A 101 -18.94 15.78 -11.01
CA GLY A 101 -18.40 16.81 -11.87
C GLY A 101 -17.41 17.77 -11.19
N GLU A 102 -17.18 17.62 -9.88
CA GLU A 102 -16.34 18.52 -9.09
C GLU A 102 -15.04 17.83 -8.62
N GLN A 103 -13.98 18.65 -8.50
CA GLN A 103 -12.77 18.30 -7.77
C GLN A 103 -12.73 19.13 -6.50
N LEU A 104 -12.77 18.48 -5.33
CA LEU A 104 -12.85 19.15 -4.04
C LEU A 104 -11.67 18.77 -3.15
N THR A 105 -11.14 19.76 -2.46
CA THR A 105 -10.22 19.53 -1.35
C THR A 105 -10.94 18.80 -0.21
N ARG A 106 -10.17 18.28 0.74
CA ARG A 106 -10.77 17.62 1.93
C ARG A 106 -11.68 18.56 2.70
N GLU A 107 -11.31 19.81 2.83
CA GLU A 107 -12.03 20.83 3.55
C GLU A 107 -13.35 21.19 2.83
N GLU A 108 -13.30 21.39 1.52
CA GLU A 108 -14.47 21.68 0.69
C GLU A 108 -15.44 20.49 0.66
N LEU A 109 -14.92 19.28 0.49
CA LEU A 109 -15.73 18.06 0.54
C LEU A 109 -16.39 17.89 1.90
N GLY A 110 -15.69 18.20 2.99
CA GLY A 110 -16.26 18.20 4.34
C GLY A 110 -17.41 19.21 4.49
N ALA A 111 -17.26 20.42 3.96
CA ALA A 111 -18.32 21.43 3.96
C ALA A 111 -19.54 20.98 3.14
N GLU A 112 -19.32 20.37 1.97
CA GLU A 112 -20.39 19.85 1.12
C GLU A 112 -21.13 18.67 1.75
N VAL A 113 -20.41 17.77 2.44
CA VAL A 113 -21.04 16.68 3.22
C VAL A 113 -21.87 17.27 4.36
N ALA A 114 -21.33 18.24 5.12
CA ALA A 114 -22.08 18.88 6.21
C ALA A 114 -23.36 19.59 5.73
N ARG A 115 -23.33 20.19 4.54
CA ARG A 115 -24.49 20.82 3.93
C ARG A 115 -25.62 19.82 3.63
N ARG A 116 -25.26 18.58 3.26
CA ARG A 116 -26.22 17.52 2.87
C ARG A 116 -26.73 16.70 4.05
N VAL A 117 -25.85 16.33 4.98
CA VAL A 117 -26.22 15.41 6.09
C VAL A 117 -26.32 16.11 7.45
N GLY A 118 -25.90 17.38 7.53
CA GLY A 118 -25.93 18.19 8.76
C GLY A 118 -24.53 18.44 9.35
N ARG A 119 -24.41 19.53 10.08
CA ARG A 119 -23.13 20.01 10.66
C ARG A 119 -22.47 19.02 11.62
N TRP A 120 -23.23 18.12 12.22
CA TRP A 120 -22.71 17.06 13.08
C TRP A 120 -21.60 16.25 12.42
N ALA A 121 -21.63 16.10 11.10
CA ALA A 121 -20.67 15.32 10.33
C ALA A 121 -19.23 15.90 10.38
N VAL A 122 -19.11 17.23 10.52
CA VAL A 122 -17.80 17.92 10.64
C VAL A 122 -17.47 18.33 12.06
N GLU A 123 -18.48 18.61 12.91
CA GLU A 123 -18.31 19.06 14.29
C GLU A 123 -17.89 17.93 15.23
N ARG A 124 -18.44 16.72 15.03
CA ARG A 124 -18.02 15.54 15.78
C ARG A 124 -16.65 15.07 15.32
N ARG A 125 -15.74 14.88 16.28
CA ARG A 125 -14.36 14.47 16.01
C ARG A 125 -14.01 13.22 16.79
N PHE A 126 -13.01 12.50 16.28
CA PHE A 126 -12.46 11.33 16.93
C PHE A 126 -10.94 11.28 16.74
N PRO A 127 -10.19 10.69 17.69
CA PRO A 127 -8.76 10.49 17.56
C PRO A 127 -8.45 9.58 16.35
N ALA A 128 -7.56 10.04 15.50
CA ALA A 128 -7.13 9.31 14.32
C ALA A 128 -5.65 9.55 14.06
N PHE A 129 -5.13 8.89 13.02
CA PHE A 129 -3.73 9.04 12.65
C PHE A 129 -3.42 10.52 12.30
N GLY A 130 -2.40 11.08 12.98
CA GLY A 130 -1.97 12.46 12.76
C GLY A 130 -2.81 13.53 13.45
N GLY A 131 -3.75 13.15 14.35
CA GLY A 131 -4.57 14.10 15.12
C GLY A 131 -6.03 13.70 15.26
N GLU A 132 -6.93 14.66 15.18
CA GLU A 132 -8.37 14.43 15.23
C GLU A 132 -8.99 14.53 13.83
N TRP A 133 -9.89 13.62 13.52
CA TRP A 133 -10.65 13.60 12.28
C TRP A 133 -12.14 13.87 12.54
N SER A 134 -12.80 14.56 11.61
CA SER A 134 -14.25 14.68 11.60
C SER A 134 -14.90 13.37 11.22
N VAL A 135 -16.06 13.04 11.79
CA VAL A 135 -16.70 11.73 11.60
C VAL A 135 -17.08 11.43 10.15
N TRP A 136 -17.34 12.44 9.31
CA TRP A 136 -17.58 12.21 7.89
C TRP A 136 -16.39 11.50 7.19
N GLN A 137 -15.17 11.71 7.67
CA GLN A 137 -13.97 11.09 7.09
C GLN A 137 -13.97 9.56 7.27
N SER A 138 -14.75 9.02 8.22
CA SER A 138 -14.93 7.58 8.36
C SER A 138 -15.67 6.96 7.16
N GLY A 139 -16.41 7.75 6.39
CA GLY A 139 -17.09 7.31 5.17
C GLY A 139 -16.22 7.31 3.91
N ILE A 140 -15.02 7.92 3.93
CA ILE A 140 -14.18 8.07 2.72
C ILE A 140 -13.80 6.70 2.14
N GLY A 141 -13.37 5.76 2.98
CA GLY A 141 -13.01 4.40 2.52
C GLY A 141 -14.19 3.66 1.90
N ALA A 142 -15.38 3.78 2.50
CA ALA A 142 -16.60 3.19 1.98
C ALA A 142 -17.04 3.84 0.66
N ALA A 143 -16.91 5.17 0.53
CA ALA A 143 -17.18 5.87 -0.72
C ALA A 143 -16.23 5.45 -1.83
N ALA A 144 -14.94 5.27 -1.51
CA ALA A 144 -13.96 4.76 -2.48
C ALA A 144 -14.27 3.32 -2.92
N SER A 145 -14.60 2.42 -1.99
CA SER A 145 -15.01 1.05 -2.30
C SER A 145 -16.31 1.00 -3.09
N ALA A 146 -17.22 1.96 -2.89
CA ALA A 146 -18.43 2.10 -3.71
C ALA A 146 -18.17 2.70 -5.11
N GLY A 147 -16.91 3.06 -5.43
CA GLY A 147 -16.56 3.68 -6.71
C GLY A 147 -17.01 5.14 -6.84
N LEU A 148 -17.28 5.81 -5.72
CA LEU A 148 -17.76 7.20 -5.68
C LEU A 148 -16.66 8.22 -5.42
N LEU A 149 -15.47 7.76 -5.02
CA LEU A 149 -14.33 8.62 -4.69
C LEU A 149 -13.00 8.00 -5.10
N CYS A 150 -12.13 8.81 -5.72
CA CYS A 150 -10.70 8.57 -5.80
C CYS A 150 -9.96 9.89 -5.58
N PHE A 151 -8.63 9.83 -5.52
CA PHE A 151 -7.83 11.05 -5.37
C PHE A 151 -7.68 11.75 -6.72
N GLY A 152 -7.79 13.07 -6.69
CA GLY A 152 -7.37 13.97 -7.78
C GLY A 152 -5.94 14.50 -7.57
N PRO A 153 -5.42 15.33 -8.52
CA PRO A 153 -4.17 16.03 -8.34
C PRO A 153 -4.28 17.01 -7.16
N ASN A 154 -3.22 17.08 -6.35
CA ASN A 154 -3.21 18.00 -5.21
C ASN A 154 -3.29 19.47 -5.65
N GLU A 155 -3.96 20.29 -4.87
CA GLU A 155 -3.91 21.75 -4.96
C GLU A 155 -2.87 22.30 -3.98
N GLY A 156 -1.64 22.49 -4.46
CA GLY A 156 -0.51 22.78 -3.58
C GLY A 156 -0.24 21.60 -2.65
N SER A 157 -0.36 21.81 -1.34
CA SER A 157 -0.24 20.74 -0.33
C SER A 157 -1.58 20.07 0.02
N ARG A 158 -2.70 20.58 -0.49
CA ARG A 158 -4.04 20.08 -0.16
C ARG A 158 -4.40 18.89 -1.04
N VAL A 159 -4.79 17.79 -0.41
CA VAL A 159 -5.31 16.61 -1.08
C VAL A 159 -6.68 16.94 -1.66
N THR A 160 -6.93 16.51 -2.91
CA THR A 160 -8.24 16.62 -3.54
C THR A 160 -8.84 15.24 -3.82
N PHE A 161 -10.15 15.24 -3.99
CA PHE A 161 -10.94 14.07 -4.36
C PHE A 161 -11.78 14.37 -5.61
N VAL A 162 -12.00 13.33 -6.40
CA VAL A 162 -12.80 13.37 -7.63
C VAL A 162 -13.68 12.12 -7.71
N ARG A 163 -14.73 12.16 -8.53
CA ARG A 163 -15.54 10.99 -8.83
C ARG A 163 -14.85 10.14 -9.91
N PRO A 164 -14.57 8.84 -9.67
CA PRO A 164 -13.84 8.00 -10.62
C PRO A 164 -14.47 7.98 -12.02
N GLU A 165 -15.79 7.85 -12.11
CA GLU A 165 -16.52 7.84 -13.38
C GLU A 165 -16.24 9.07 -14.24
N ARG A 166 -16.10 10.25 -13.60
CA ARG A 166 -15.80 11.53 -14.28
C ARG A 166 -14.30 11.68 -14.56
N TRP A 167 -13.46 11.01 -13.76
CA TRP A 167 -12.02 11.14 -13.83
C TRP A 167 -11.36 10.19 -14.83
N ILE A 168 -11.72 8.91 -14.78
CA ILE A 168 -11.13 7.83 -15.61
C ILE A 168 -12.15 7.16 -16.52
N GLY A 169 -13.36 7.69 -16.62
CA GLY A 169 -14.44 7.16 -17.44
C GLY A 169 -15.30 6.08 -16.75
N PRO A 170 -16.36 5.65 -17.44
CA PRO A 170 -17.32 4.70 -16.92
C PRO A 170 -16.68 3.36 -16.53
N GLN A 171 -17.10 2.82 -15.39
CA GLN A 171 -16.60 1.55 -14.87
C GLN A 171 -17.62 0.43 -15.12
N LYS A 172 -17.16 -0.71 -15.64
CA LYS A 172 -18.02 -1.89 -15.83
C LYS A 172 -18.34 -2.51 -14.48
N ARG A 173 -19.58 -2.97 -14.29
CA ARG A 173 -19.93 -3.80 -13.15
C ARG A 173 -19.28 -5.17 -13.26
N ILE A 174 -18.66 -5.62 -12.18
CA ILE A 174 -18.05 -6.93 -12.04
C ILE A 174 -18.72 -7.65 -10.88
N ASP A 175 -19.02 -8.93 -11.05
CA ASP A 175 -19.54 -9.76 -9.97
C ASP A 175 -18.54 -9.79 -8.80
N PRO A 176 -18.97 -9.47 -7.56
CA PRO A 176 -18.07 -9.37 -6.42
C PRO A 176 -17.33 -10.67 -6.09
N SER A 177 -17.97 -11.84 -6.28
CA SER A 177 -17.34 -13.13 -6.03
C SER A 177 -16.27 -13.43 -7.09
N ALA A 178 -16.58 -13.18 -8.38
CA ALA A 178 -15.62 -13.31 -9.46
C ALA A 178 -14.44 -12.35 -9.29
N ALA A 179 -14.69 -11.12 -8.86
CA ALA A 179 -13.66 -10.13 -8.58
C ALA A 179 -12.73 -10.59 -7.43
N LEU A 180 -13.30 -11.10 -6.35
CA LEU A 180 -12.52 -11.58 -5.20
C LEU A 180 -11.64 -12.79 -5.57
N LYS A 181 -12.16 -13.73 -6.38
CA LYS A 181 -11.39 -14.86 -6.93
C LYS A 181 -10.22 -14.38 -7.78
N GLU A 182 -10.45 -13.43 -8.67
CA GLU A 182 -9.37 -12.89 -9.52
C GLU A 182 -8.30 -12.16 -8.69
N VAL A 183 -8.69 -11.41 -7.66
CA VAL A 183 -7.73 -10.77 -6.74
C VAL A 183 -6.95 -11.82 -5.95
N ALA A 184 -7.57 -12.92 -5.51
CA ALA A 184 -6.87 -14.00 -4.82
C ALA A 184 -5.85 -14.70 -5.75
N ARG A 185 -6.23 -14.96 -7.00
CA ARG A 185 -5.34 -15.53 -8.02
C ARG A 185 -4.12 -14.61 -8.26
N ARG A 186 -4.35 -13.30 -8.41
CA ARG A 186 -3.27 -12.31 -8.60
C ARG A 186 -2.37 -12.19 -7.37
N TYR A 187 -2.95 -12.28 -6.18
CA TYR A 187 -2.18 -12.28 -4.95
C TYR A 187 -1.23 -13.48 -4.88
N LEU A 188 -1.72 -14.68 -5.17
CA LEU A 188 -0.89 -15.89 -5.21
C LEU A 188 0.19 -15.80 -6.30
N PHE A 189 -0.13 -15.26 -7.47
CA PHE A 189 0.87 -15.04 -8.52
C PHE A 189 1.98 -14.06 -8.11
N ALA A 190 1.63 -13.01 -7.37
CA ALA A 190 2.59 -11.95 -6.99
C ALA A 190 3.39 -12.28 -5.72
N TYR A 191 2.77 -13.02 -4.77
CA TYR A 191 3.27 -13.20 -3.41
C TYR A 191 3.20 -14.64 -2.91
N GLY A 192 2.72 -15.57 -3.72
CA GLY A 192 2.67 -16.98 -3.36
C GLY A 192 4.06 -17.65 -3.31
N PRO A 193 4.12 -18.83 -2.71
CA PRO A 193 3.03 -19.50 -2.04
C PRO A 193 2.60 -18.81 -0.74
N ALA A 194 1.30 -18.86 -0.40
CA ALA A 194 0.77 -18.18 0.77
C ALA A 194 -0.41 -18.95 1.43
N THR A 195 -0.58 -18.73 2.72
CA THR A 195 -1.71 -19.25 3.49
C THR A 195 -2.96 -18.39 3.31
N HIS A 196 -4.15 -18.95 3.57
CA HIS A 196 -5.40 -18.16 3.59
C HIS A 196 -5.37 -17.02 4.62
N ARG A 197 -4.66 -17.19 5.74
CA ARG A 197 -4.53 -16.15 6.77
C ARG A 197 -3.68 -14.99 6.29
N GLU A 198 -2.63 -15.26 5.54
CA GLU A 198 -1.77 -14.23 4.93
C GLU A 198 -2.52 -13.45 3.86
N PHE A 199 -3.27 -14.15 2.98
CA PHE A 199 -4.15 -13.50 2.02
C PHE A 199 -5.21 -12.64 2.71
N ALA A 200 -5.88 -13.17 3.76
CA ALA A 200 -6.86 -12.42 4.55
C ALA A 200 -6.24 -11.16 5.19
N GLN A 201 -5.06 -11.30 5.79
CA GLN A 201 -4.34 -10.18 6.41
C GLN A 201 -3.94 -9.13 5.37
N TRP A 202 -3.44 -9.57 4.20
CA TRP A 202 -3.05 -8.67 3.13
C TRP A 202 -4.24 -7.92 2.54
N LEU A 203 -5.36 -8.58 2.31
CA LEU A 203 -6.57 -7.96 1.75
C LEU A 203 -7.32 -7.11 2.79
N GLY A 204 -7.27 -7.48 4.07
CA GLY A 204 -8.10 -6.94 5.15
C GLY A 204 -9.42 -7.70 5.31
N ALA A 205 -9.50 -8.94 4.82
CA ALA A 205 -10.69 -9.79 4.83
C ALA A 205 -10.79 -10.68 6.07
N ASP A 206 -11.93 -11.35 6.22
CA ASP A 206 -12.10 -12.43 7.19
C ASP A 206 -11.32 -13.68 6.74
N PRO A 207 -10.60 -14.39 7.64
CA PRO A 207 -9.86 -15.60 7.28
C PRO A 207 -10.74 -16.74 6.74
N THR A 208 -11.99 -16.85 7.17
CA THR A 208 -12.94 -17.86 6.67
C THR A 208 -13.31 -17.57 5.22
N LEU A 209 -13.60 -16.30 4.91
CA LEU A 209 -13.87 -15.87 3.53
C LEU A 209 -12.65 -16.10 2.63
N ALA A 210 -11.44 -15.81 3.14
CA ALA A 210 -10.21 -16.05 2.38
C ALA A 210 -10.01 -17.54 2.06
N LEU A 211 -10.26 -18.42 3.03
CA LEU A 211 -10.17 -19.87 2.85
C LEU A 211 -11.20 -20.37 1.81
N GLN A 212 -12.44 -19.91 1.90
CA GLN A 212 -13.50 -20.23 0.93
C GLN A 212 -13.16 -19.73 -0.47
N THR A 213 -12.61 -18.52 -0.57
CA THR A 213 -12.19 -17.91 -1.84
C THR A 213 -11.08 -18.75 -2.48
N LEU A 214 -10.01 -19.08 -1.75
CA LEU A 214 -8.94 -19.94 -2.28
C LEU A 214 -9.47 -21.31 -2.69
N GLY A 215 -10.27 -21.97 -1.86
CA GLY A 215 -10.89 -23.25 -2.22
C GLY A 215 -11.76 -23.20 -3.48
N SER A 216 -12.33 -22.03 -3.80
CA SER A 216 -13.16 -21.84 -4.99
C SER A 216 -12.35 -21.62 -6.28
N LEU A 217 -11.02 -21.52 -6.21
CA LEU A 217 -10.14 -21.40 -7.38
C LEU A 217 -9.88 -22.76 -8.06
N GLY A 218 -10.20 -23.88 -7.41
CA GLY A 218 -10.08 -25.23 -7.96
C GLY A 218 -8.69 -25.53 -8.54
N ASP A 219 -8.64 -26.13 -9.70
CA ASP A 219 -7.40 -26.59 -10.35
C ASP A 219 -6.44 -25.47 -10.80
N SER A 220 -6.84 -24.22 -10.66
CA SER A 220 -5.95 -23.08 -10.98
C SER A 220 -4.86 -22.83 -9.93
N ILE A 221 -5.01 -23.45 -8.75
CA ILE A 221 -4.05 -23.40 -7.65
C ILE A 221 -3.72 -24.81 -7.17
N GLU A 222 -2.55 -24.98 -6.58
CA GLU A 222 -2.15 -26.22 -5.93
C GLU A 222 -1.76 -25.96 -4.47
N GLU A 223 -1.98 -26.97 -3.66
CA GLU A 223 -1.59 -26.96 -2.27
C GLU A 223 -0.14 -27.39 -2.11
N VAL A 224 0.61 -26.64 -1.31
CA VAL A 224 2.01 -26.91 -1.00
C VAL A 224 2.23 -26.87 0.52
N ASP A 225 3.22 -27.61 0.99
CA ASP A 225 3.69 -27.53 2.36
C ASP A 225 4.91 -26.61 2.47
N ILE A 226 4.82 -25.60 3.35
CA ILE A 226 5.95 -24.73 3.68
C ILE A 226 6.30 -24.98 5.15
N GLU A 227 7.33 -25.78 5.39
CA GLU A 227 7.84 -26.10 6.73
C GLU A 227 6.71 -26.56 7.69
N GLY A 228 5.83 -27.45 7.23
CA GLY A 228 4.69 -27.96 7.99
C GLY A 228 3.46 -27.06 7.98
N THR A 229 3.46 -26.00 7.18
CA THR A 229 2.33 -25.08 7.04
C THR A 229 1.70 -25.23 5.67
N ARG A 230 0.38 -25.52 5.67
CA ARG A 230 -0.42 -25.59 4.44
C ARG A 230 -0.55 -24.22 3.77
N ALA A 231 -0.12 -24.12 2.52
CA ALA A 231 -0.18 -22.92 1.70
C ALA A 231 -0.66 -23.25 0.28
N TRP A 232 -0.92 -22.23 -0.52
CA TRP A 232 -1.38 -22.35 -1.91
C TRP A 232 -0.50 -21.52 -2.83
N GLN A 233 -0.26 -22.04 -4.02
CA GLN A 233 0.38 -21.32 -5.13
C GLN A 233 -0.39 -21.53 -6.42
N ILE A 234 -0.06 -20.78 -7.47
CA ILE A 234 -0.62 -20.98 -8.81
C ILE A 234 -0.10 -22.30 -9.37
N ALA A 235 -0.99 -23.18 -9.85
CA ALA A 235 -0.67 -24.53 -10.31
C ALA A 235 0.35 -24.57 -11.47
N SER A 236 0.45 -23.50 -12.27
CA SER A 236 1.42 -23.37 -13.36
C SER A 236 2.70 -22.66 -12.95
N ASP A 237 2.83 -22.25 -11.68
CA ASP A 237 4.00 -21.50 -11.20
C ASP A 237 5.19 -22.45 -11.06
N ARG A 238 6.21 -22.18 -11.84
CA ARG A 238 7.43 -22.97 -11.79
C ARG A 238 8.38 -22.32 -10.78
N THR A 239 9.01 -23.12 -9.95
CA THR A 239 10.08 -22.66 -9.07
C THR A 239 11.08 -21.84 -9.89
N PRO A 240 11.30 -20.56 -9.54
CA PRO A 240 12.31 -19.76 -10.23
C PRO A 240 13.67 -20.46 -10.17
N GLY A 241 14.40 -20.43 -11.26
CA GLY A 241 15.82 -20.84 -11.26
C GLY A 241 16.63 -20.00 -10.28
N ALA A 242 17.89 -20.39 -10.04
CA ALA A 242 18.81 -19.61 -9.24
C ALA A 242 18.83 -18.15 -9.73
N MET A 243 18.47 -17.22 -8.83
CA MET A 243 18.53 -15.79 -9.14
C MET A 243 19.96 -15.30 -8.93
N ASP A 244 20.41 -14.41 -9.81
CA ASP A 244 21.65 -13.65 -9.56
C ASP A 244 21.51 -12.85 -8.27
N GLU A 245 22.66 -12.64 -7.60
CA GLU A 245 22.72 -11.84 -6.37
C GLU A 245 22.02 -10.48 -6.56
N SER A 246 20.99 -10.24 -5.78
CA SER A 246 20.14 -9.04 -5.88
C SER A 246 20.30 -8.15 -4.65
N VAL A 247 20.52 -6.86 -4.88
CA VAL A 247 20.56 -5.84 -3.83
C VAL A 247 19.58 -4.72 -4.15
N GLN A 248 18.67 -4.44 -3.24
CA GLN A 248 17.62 -3.44 -3.42
C GLN A 248 17.51 -2.50 -2.21
N LEU A 249 17.29 -1.21 -2.48
CA LEU A 249 16.88 -0.23 -1.49
C LEU A 249 15.37 -0.01 -1.60
N LEU A 250 14.61 -0.79 -0.83
CA LEU A 250 13.16 -0.71 -0.84
C LEU A 250 12.66 0.45 0.01
N PRO A 251 11.75 1.29 -0.51
CA PRO A 251 11.17 2.41 0.23
C PRO A 251 10.20 1.94 1.31
N ARG A 252 9.68 2.88 2.10
CA ARG A 252 8.59 2.61 3.05
C ARG A 252 7.37 2.06 2.34
N PHE A 253 6.69 1.12 2.97
CA PHE A 253 5.46 0.50 2.47
C PHE A 253 5.62 -0.17 1.10
N ASP A 254 6.85 -0.57 0.73
CA ASP A 254 7.04 -1.28 -0.52
C ASP A 254 6.17 -2.55 -0.60
N CYS A 255 5.58 -2.79 -1.77
CA CYS A 255 4.63 -3.88 -1.98
C CYS A 255 5.24 -5.26 -1.70
N TYR A 256 6.53 -5.47 -1.98
CA TYR A 256 7.25 -6.70 -1.65
C TYR A 256 7.26 -6.93 -0.14
N VAL A 257 7.67 -5.91 0.64
CA VAL A 257 7.74 -6.02 2.11
C VAL A 257 6.35 -6.19 2.73
N VAL A 258 5.33 -5.52 2.17
CA VAL A 258 3.96 -5.60 2.69
C VAL A 258 3.23 -6.87 2.26
N GLY A 259 3.50 -7.39 1.06
CA GLY A 259 2.80 -8.53 0.44
C GLY A 259 3.40 -9.88 0.76
N SER A 260 4.74 -9.98 0.85
CA SER A 260 5.42 -11.27 0.96
C SER A 260 5.34 -11.91 2.35
N HIS A 261 5.31 -13.23 2.38
CA HIS A 261 5.26 -14.10 3.54
C HIS A 261 6.12 -15.36 3.29
N PRO A 262 6.56 -16.10 4.33
CA PRO A 262 6.47 -15.79 5.76
C PRO A 262 7.35 -14.59 6.17
N ARG A 263 6.86 -13.83 7.15
CA ARG A 263 7.51 -12.57 7.58
C ARG A 263 8.89 -12.74 8.20
N ASP A 264 9.11 -13.80 8.92
CA ASP A 264 10.36 -14.13 9.60
C ASP A 264 11.46 -14.60 8.63
N VAL A 265 11.08 -15.14 7.47
CA VAL A 265 12.01 -15.41 6.36
C VAL A 265 12.45 -14.10 5.71
N LEU A 266 11.48 -13.24 5.34
CA LEU A 266 11.76 -11.94 4.73
C LEU A 266 12.53 -11.00 5.69
N ILE A 267 12.13 -10.96 6.97
CA ILE A 267 12.74 -10.12 8.00
C ILE A 267 13.14 -11.00 9.18
N PRO A 268 14.29 -11.65 9.10
CA PRO A 268 14.73 -12.59 10.13
C PRO A 268 14.77 -11.94 11.53
N PRO A 269 14.45 -12.68 12.61
CA PRO A 269 14.47 -12.19 13.99
C PRO A 269 15.77 -11.49 14.37
N ARG A 270 16.94 -11.99 13.89
CA ARG A 270 18.25 -11.35 14.11
C ARG A 270 18.33 -9.92 13.56
N ILE A 271 17.63 -9.63 12.46
CA ILE A 271 17.59 -8.30 11.86
C ILE A 271 16.67 -7.38 12.69
N VAL A 272 15.53 -7.90 13.14
CA VAL A 272 14.62 -7.18 14.04
C VAL A 272 15.33 -6.79 15.33
N ASP A 273 16.08 -7.73 15.94
CA ASP A 273 16.83 -7.48 17.19
C ASP A 273 17.95 -6.43 17.01
N ARG A 274 18.63 -6.45 15.85
CA ARG A 274 19.62 -5.41 15.51
C ARG A 274 18.98 -4.04 15.29
N ALA A 275 17.86 -3.98 14.60
CA ALA A 275 17.09 -2.77 14.41
C ALA A 275 16.57 -2.22 15.75
N ALA A 276 16.10 -3.08 16.65
CA ALA A 276 15.63 -2.68 17.99
C ALA A 276 16.69 -1.96 18.81
N ARG A 277 17.96 -2.32 18.65
CA ARG A 277 19.10 -1.66 19.34
C ARG A 277 19.35 -0.24 18.85
N THR A 278 18.83 0.15 17.70
CA THR A 278 18.97 1.53 17.18
C THR A 278 18.08 2.51 17.90
N GLN A 279 17.05 2.05 18.63
CA GLN A 279 16.03 2.85 19.32
C GLN A 279 15.23 3.81 18.42
N LEU A 280 15.31 3.60 17.10
CA LEU A 280 14.63 4.44 16.09
C LEU A 280 13.20 4.01 15.83
N PHE A 281 12.84 2.78 16.19
CA PHE A 281 11.56 2.17 15.82
C PHE A 281 10.60 2.14 17.01
N PRO A 282 9.37 2.65 16.82
CA PRO A 282 8.35 2.53 17.85
C PRO A 282 7.98 1.05 18.04
N ARG A 283 7.79 0.66 19.29
CA ARG A 283 7.22 -0.65 19.63
C ARG A 283 5.70 -0.56 19.48
N ARG A 284 5.09 -1.58 18.93
CA ARG A 284 3.62 -1.69 19.02
C ARG A 284 3.22 -1.89 20.49
N PRO A 285 2.10 -1.31 20.94
CA PRO A 285 1.58 -1.61 22.28
C PRO A 285 1.50 -3.13 22.48
N GLY A 286 2.06 -3.63 23.60
CA GLY A 286 2.12 -5.05 23.92
C GLY A 286 3.19 -5.87 23.17
N SER A 287 4.01 -5.27 22.30
CA SER A 287 5.11 -5.95 21.61
C SER A 287 6.47 -5.58 22.20
N VAL A 288 7.30 -6.59 22.43
CA VAL A 288 8.69 -6.42 22.87
C VAL A 288 9.60 -5.99 21.69
N ARG A 289 9.22 -6.31 20.46
CA ARG A 289 10.02 -6.06 19.25
C ARG A 289 9.40 -4.96 18.35
N PRO A 290 10.21 -4.11 17.69
CA PRO A 290 9.73 -3.15 16.72
C PRO A 290 9.21 -3.86 15.46
N SER A 291 8.23 -3.23 14.78
CA SER A 291 7.82 -3.68 13.45
C SER A 291 8.66 -2.97 12.38
N LEU A 292 9.38 -3.74 11.58
CA LEU A 292 10.08 -3.23 10.40
C LEU A 292 9.20 -3.25 9.14
N VAL A 293 8.03 -3.89 9.22
CA VAL A 293 7.08 -3.93 8.11
C VAL A 293 6.33 -2.61 8.02
N GLY A 294 6.38 -2.01 6.85
CA GLY A 294 5.63 -0.79 6.53
C GLY A 294 6.49 0.48 6.60
N PRO A 295 6.64 1.17 7.74
CA PRO A 295 7.22 2.51 7.76
C PRO A 295 8.73 2.58 7.58
N THR A 296 9.42 1.43 7.52
CA THR A 296 10.89 1.37 7.50
C THR A 296 11.40 1.11 6.08
N PRO A 297 12.27 1.97 5.53
CA PRO A 297 13.01 1.65 4.31
C PRO A 297 14.03 0.55 4.57
N LEU A 298 14.05 -0.50 3.75
CA LEU A 298 14.89 -1.68 3.94
C LEU A 298 15.99 -1.81 2.87
N LEU A 299 17.19 -2.17 3.31
CA LEU A 299 18.18 -2.82 2.45
C LEU A 299 17.80 -4.30 2.38
N VAL A 300 17.53 -4.79 1.17
CA VAL A 300 17.21 -6.19 0.90
C VAL A 300 18.30 -6.80 0.03
N ILE A 301 18.80 -7.96 0.42
CA ILE A 301 19.79 -8.75 -0.32
C ILE A 301 19.20 -10.14 -0.52
N ASP A 302 19.11 -10.59 -1.75
CA ASP A 302 18.54 -11.90 -2.14
C ASP A 302 17.16 -12.15 -1.52
N GLY A 303 16.30 -11.11 -1.56
CA GLY A 303 14.94 -11.14 -1.01
C GLY A 303 14.86 -10.98 0.51
N ILE A 304 15.98 -10.96 1.24
CA ILE A 304 16.02 -10.94 2.71
C ILE A 304 16.45 -9.56 3.22
N ALA A 305 15.69 -9.01 4.18
CA ALA A 305 16.06 -7.77 4.85
C ALA A 305 17.44 -7.90 5.53
N SER A 306 18.35 -7.04 5.15
CA SER A 306 19.76 -7.07 5.57
C SER A 306 20.25 -5.78 6.19
N GLY A 307 19.38 -4.77 6.26
CA GLY A 307 19.66 -3.47 6.83
C GLY A 307 18.50 -2.48 6.65
N ILE A 308 18.79 -1.26 6.99
CA ILE A 308 17.86 -0.11 6.85
C ILE A 308 18.59 1.04 6.17
N TRP A 309 17.84 1.97 5.61
CA TRP A 309 18.42 3.17 5.03
C TRP A 309 17.55 4.41 5.29
N GLU A 310 18.17 5.56 5.15
CA GLU A 310 17.52 6.86 5.16
C GLU A 310 18.02 7.71 3.99
N SER A 311 17.23 8.66 3.54
CA SER A 311 17.69 9.66 2.60
C SER A 311 17.22 11.05 3.00
N ARG A 312 18.03 12.04 2.65
CA ARG A 312 17.73 13.46 2.85
C ARG A 312 18.08 14.26 1.61
N ARG A 313 17.14 15.04 1.12
CA ARG A 313 17.39 15.96 0.01
C ARG A 313 18.09 17.22 0.53
N THR A 314 19.18 17.58 -0.11
CA THR A 314 19.95 18.81 0.17
C THR A 314 20.29 19.44 -1.18
N GLY A 315 19.53 20.47 -1.57
CA GLY A 315 19.63 21.08 -2.89
C GLY A 315 19.37 20.03 -4.00
N PRO A 316 20.28 19.90 -5.00
CA PRO A 316 20.14 18.94 -6.10
C PRO A 316 20.47 17.51 -5.68
N ALA A 317 21.09 17.29 -4.52
CA ALA A 317 21.57 15.98 -4.09
C ALA A 317 20.57 15.27 -3.15
N LEU A 318 20.46 13.95 -3.32
CA LEU A 318 19.84 13.02 -2.37
C LEU A 318 20.95 12.27 -1.64
N THR A 319 21.13 12.56 -0.37
CA THR A 319 22.14 11.94 0.47
C THR A 319 21.55 10.70 1.13
N PHE A 320 22.12 9.55 0.84
CA PHE A 320 21.76 8.27 1.44
C PHE A 320 22.69 7.91 2.59
N ARG A 321 22.10 7.32 3.62
CA ARG A 321 22.83 6.63 4.68
C ARG A 321 22.29 5.22 4.82
N VAL A 322 23.13 4.22 4.62
CA VAL A 322 22.76 2.81 4.70
C VAL A 322 23.41 2.16 5.90
N GLN A 323 22.61 1.60 6.78
CA GLN A 323 23.03 0.81 7.92
C GLN A 323 22.78 -0.67 7.63
N ALA A 324 23.81 -1.37 7.19
CA ALA A 324 23.76 -2.81 7.02
C ALA A 324 23.85 -3.51 8.40
N PHE A 325 23.03 -4.52 8.58
CA PHE A 325 23.05 -5.40 9.75
C PHE A 325 23.79 -6.70 9.49
N VAL A 326 24.35 -6.84 8.29
CA VAL A 326 25.22 -7.95 7.86
C VAL A 326 26.54 -7.37 7.33
N ARG A 327 27.56 -8.22 7.24
CA ARG A 327 28.81 -7.83 6.57
C ARG A 327 28.58 -7.83 5.06
N LEU A 328 28.81 -6.70 4.41
CA LEU A 328 28.69 -6.56 2.96
C LEU A 328 30.03 -6.89 2.27
N SER A 329 29.97 -7.69 1.22
CA SER A 329 31.09 -7.87 0.28
C SER A 329 31.34 -6.57 -0.52
N THR A 330 32.46 -6.48 -1.22
CA THR A 330 32.75 -5.37 -2.13
C THR A 330 31.69 -5.26 -3.22
N ARG A 331 31.33 -6.38 -3.85
CA ARG A 331 30.27 -6.44 -4.88
C ARG A 331 28.92 -5.98 -4.34
N GLN A 332 28.54 -6.36 -3.11
CA GLN A 332 27.30 -5.90 -2.49
C GLN A 332 27.31 -4.40 -2.19
N ARG A 333 28.46 -3.82 -1.80
CA ARG A 333 28.57 -2.36 -1.61
C ARG A 333 28.42 -1.60 -2.92
N GLU A 334 28.99 -2.09 -4.00
CA GLU A 334 28.82 -1.54 -5.35
C GLU A 334 27.36 -1.64 -5.80
N ALA A 335 26.69 -2.77 -5.56
CA ALA A 335 25.26 -2.94 -5.85
C ALA A 335 24.38 -2.02 -5.01
N VAL A 336 24.71 -1.75 -3.74
CA VAL A 336 24.05 -0.72 -2.93
C VAL A 336 24.22 0.67 -3.53
N ALA A 337 25.41 0.99 -4.06
CA ALA A 337 25.65 2.29 -4.72
C ALA A 337 24.79 2.42 -5.97
N SER A 338 24.74 1.40 -6.83
CA SER A 338 23.88 1.40 -8.02
C SER A 338 22.39 1.48 -7.67
N ALA A 339 21.93 0.82 -6.59
CA ALA A 339 20.56 0.93 -6.10
C ALA A 339 20.24 2.35 -5.60
N ALA A 340 21.18 3.02 -4.92
CA ALA A 340 21.04 4.40 -4.48
C ALA A 340 20.99 5.38 -5.67
N GLU A 341 21.84 5.16 -6.68
CA GLU A 341 21.83 5.93 -7.93
C GLU A 341 20.49 5.80 -8.63
N ARG A 342 19.94 4.59 -8.72
CA ARG A 342 18.63 4.35 -9.32
C ARG A 342 17.52 5.07 -8.56
N VAL A 343 17.51 5.04 -7.22
CA VAL A 343 16.52 5.80 -6.43
C VAL A 343 16.65 7.30 -6.64
N ALA A 344 17.87 7.83 -6.71
CA ALA A 344 18.09 9.25 -6.96
C ALA A 344 17.64 9.66 -8.37
N GLU A 345 17.92 8.85 -9.39
CA GLU A 345 17.46 9.05 -10.78
C GLU A 345 15.93 9.14 -10.84
N ILE A 346 15.21 8.21 -10.16
CA ILE A 346 13.74 8.19 -10.11
C ILE A 346 13.19 9.55 -9.63
N VAL A 347 13.81 10.14 -8.62
CA VAL A 347 13.36 11.41 -8.03
C VAL A 347 14.06 12.66 -8.60
N GLY A 348 14.83 12.51 -9.67
CA GLY A 348 15.54 13.61 -10.33
C GLY A 348 16.58 14.28 -9.43
N ALA A 349 17.47 13.51 -8.79
CA ALA A 349 18.48 14.00 -7.88
C ALA A 349 19.86 13.41 -8.16
N GLN A 350 20.91 14.10 -7.70
CA GLN A 350 22.27 13.56 -7.66
C GLN A 350 22.46 12.68 -6.43
N THR A 351 23.22 11.60 -6.55
CA THR A 351 23.45 10.64 -5.47
C THR A 351 24.63 11.04 -4.62
N ARG A 352 24.47 10.96 -3.28
CA ARG A 352 25.57 10.88 -2.30
C ARG A 352 25.29 9.72 -1.37
N LEU A 353 26.21 8.76 -1.27
CA LEU A 353 26.04 7.56 -0.46
C LEU A 353 27.07 7.52 0.68
N SER A 354 26.62 7.14 1.86
CA SER A 354 27.44 6.81 3.01
C SER A 354 26.92 5.55 3.69
N PHE A 355 27.86 4.79 4.29
CA PHE A 355 27.54 3.66 5.15
C PHE A 355 27.72 4.08 6.62
N GLY A 356 26.74 3.78 7.45
CA GLY A 356 26.79 4.16 8.87
C GLY A 356 25.45 4.04 9.56
N ARG A 357 25.40 4.43 10.82
CA ARG A 357 24.17 4.37 11.62
C ARG A 357 23.12 5.35 11.08
N VAL A 358 21.92 4.85 10.80
CA VAL A 358 20.75 5.66 10.50
C VAL A 358 20.34 6.45 11.73
N THR A 359 19.99 7.71 11.56
CA THR A 359 19.70 8.64 12.67
C THR A 359 18.28 9.18 12.66
N THR A 360 17.63 9.15 11.52
CA THR A 360 16.27 9.65 11.37
C THR A 360 15.26 8.55 11.71
N ARG A 361 14.30 8.88 12.58
CA ARG A 361 13.17 7.98 12.83
C ARG A 361 12.34 7.88 11.56
N PRO A 362 11.81 6.69 11.20
CA PRO A 362 10.82 6.58 10.14
C PRO A 362 9.62 7.46 10.51
N HIS A 363 9.36 8.47 9.70
CA HIS A 363 8.14 9.27 9.82
C HIS A 363 7.11 8.74 8.84
N LEU A 364 5.87 8.69 9.30
CA LEU A 364 4.70 8.44 8.44
C LEU A 364 4.31 9.71 7.71
#